data_a44f6d6dda3600f208bbb4e10fb61ce9
#
_entry.id   a44f6d6dda3600f208bbb4e10fb61ce9
#
_cell.length_a   1.000
_cell.length_b   1.000
_cell.length_c   1.000
_cell.angle_alpha   90.00
_cell.angle_beta   90.00
_cell.angle_gamma   90.00
#
_symmetry.space_group_name_H-M   'P 1'
#
loop_
_entity.id
_entity.type
_entity.pdbx_description
1 polymer ?
#
loop_
_entity_poly.entity_id
_entity_poly.type
_entity_poly.pdbx_seq_one_letter_code
_entity_poly.pdbx_strand_id
1 'polypeptide(L)'
;MSQDELKPIEARILEESISSDYKTVNIRLQQGGYQYELAKGIASFQLEQHFPDVKDLIKKLYGEEKTNEPQFIRKIQTILKKMDKSNVVRILPKKKPWDLQRYALTSFKFIDVDKNLVILATPQQIEQTQDLLHSGLIPQNMPTAKPSYIKAKILISAFIMVISYAVVLWSLLQPIIKPIIFMPAFSIAVVCSLILGKLRAHSQK
;
A
#
# COMPACT_ATOMS: atom_id res chain seq x y z
N MET A 1 -22.56 -20.51 -7.29
CA MET A 1 -21.33 -19.71 -7.21
C MET A 1 -21.43 -18.96 -5.89
N SER A 2 -20.62 -19.34 -4.92
CA SER A 2 -20.51 -18.63 -3.65
C SER A 2 -19.96 -17.24 -3.96
N GLN A 3 -20.74 -16.19 -3.69
CA GLN A 3 -20.23 -14.83 -3.67
C GLN A 3 -19.29 -14.77 -2.46
N ASP A 4 -18.00 -14.96 -2.70
CA ASP A 4 -16.98 -14.66 -1.71
C ASP A 4 -17.04 -13.15 -1.46
N GLU A 5 -17.66 -12.77 -0.34
CA GLU A 5 -17.66 -11.40 0.13
C GLU A 5 -16.24 -10.86 0.15
N LEU A 6 -16.01 -9.77 -0.58
CA LEU A 6 -14.71 -9.09 -0.58
C LEU A 6 -14.31 -8.79 0.87
N LYS A 7 -13.11 -9.24 1.23
CA LYS A 7 -12.56 -8.90 2.54
C LYS A 7 -12.41 -7.38 2.63
N PRO A 8 -12.62 -6.77 3.80
CA PRO A 8 -12.60 -5.31 3.96
C PRO A 8 -11.34 -4.62 3.37
N ILE A 9 -10.20 -5.30 3.45
CA ILE A 9 -8.92 -4.80 2.88
C ILE A 9 -8.98 -4.80 1.34
N GLU A 10 -9.58 -5.81 0.74
CA GLU A 10 -9.68 -5.97 -0.71
C GLU A 10 -10.66 -4.95 -1.30
N ALA A 11 -11.80 -4.73 -0.66
CA ALA A 11 -12.77 -3.71 -1.03
C ALA A 11 -12.13 -2.30 -1.01
N ARG A 12 -11.36 -2.00 0.03
CA ARG A 12 -10.64 -0.74 0.15
C ARG A 12 -9.58 -0.56 -0.95
N ILE A 13 -8.83 -1.60 -1.29
CA ILE A 13 -7.83 -1.55 -2.37
C ILE A 13 -8.52 -1.31 -3.70
N LEU A 14 -9.67 -1.94 -3.94
CA LEU A 14 -10.46 -1.74 -5.15
C LEU A 14 -10.97 -0.30 -5.24
N GLU A 15 -11.52 0.25 -4.18
CA GLU A 15 -11.96 1.65 -4.07
C GLU A 15 -10.79 2.63 -4.31
N GLU A 16 -9.63 2.40 -3.67
CA GLU A 16 -8.41 3.20 -3.90
C GLU A 16 -7.97 3.14 -5.38
N SER A 17 -8.09 1.99 -6.04
CA SER A 17 -7.70 1.82 -7.44
C SER A 17 -8.65 2.54 -8.41
N ILE A 18 -9.92 2.62 -8.07
CA ILE A 18 -10.97 3.31 -8.85
C ILE A 18 -10.85 4.82 -8.68
N SER A 19 -10.70 5.30 -7.43
CA SER A 19 -10.70 6.73 -7.09
C SER A 19 -9.35 7.41 -7.36
N SER A 20 -8.28 6.64 -7.60
CA SER A 20 -6.96 7.24 -7.82
C SER A 20 -6.88 7.94 -9.18
N ASP A 21 -6.41 9.19 -9.14
CA ASP A 21 -6.07 9.97 -10.32
C ASP A 21 -4.96 9.30 -11.16
N TYR A 22 -4.72 9.87 -12.35
CA TYR A 22 -3.66 9.41 -13.24
C TYR A 22 -2.31 9.38 -12.53
N LYS A 23 -1.67 8.21 -12.52
CA LYS A 23 -0.34 8.01 -11.94
C LYS A 23 0.72 7.92 -13.03
N THR A 24 1.83 8.60 -12.82
CA THR A 24 3.01 8.43 -13.67
C THR A 24 3.72 7.15 -13.29
N VAL A 25 4.03 6.31 -14.27
CA VAL A 25 4.76 5.06 -14.10
C VAL A 25 6.16 5.16 -14.69
N ASN A 26 7.12 4.48 -14.06
CA ASN A 26 8.52 4.45 -14.51
C ASN A 26 8.79 3.31 -15.51
N ILE A 27 7.74 2.66 -15.99
CA ILE A 27 7.83 1.61 -17.02
C ILE A 27 6.81 1.91 -18.12
N ARG A 28 7.16 1.52 -19.34
CA ARG A 28 6.28 1.69 -20.49
C ARG A 28 5.23 0.57 -20.51
N LEU A 29 3.97 0.93 -20.40
CA LEU A 29 2.84 0.03 -20.57
C LEU A 29 2.43 -0.01 -22.05
N GLN A 30 3.25 -0.66 -22.88
CA GLN A 30 2.99 -0.79 -24.30
C GLN A 30 2.00 -1.92 -24.57
N GLN A 31 0.97 -1.64 -25.38
CA GLN A 31 -0.01 -2.64 -25.81
C GLN A 31 0.68 -3.83 -26.47
N GLY A 32 0.27 -5.06 -26.12
CA GLY A 32 0.94 -6.29 -26.53
C GLY A 32 2.19 -6.66 -25.72
N GLY A 33 2.67 -5.80 -24.84
CA GLY A 33 3.77 -6.11 -23.93
C GLY A 33 3.29 -6.85 -22.68
N TYR A 34 4.16 -7.67 -22.09
CA TYR A 34 3.83 -8.44 -20.88
C TYR A 34 3.29 -7.60 -19.72
N GLN A 35 3.86 -6.39 -19.50
CA GLN A 35 3.40 -5.52 -18.42
C GLN A 35 1.97 -5.03 -18.66
N TYR A 36 1.66 -4.64 -19.90
CA TYR A 36 0.33 -4.18 -20.26
C TYR A 36 -0.70 -5.30 -20.16
N GLU A 37 -0.40 -6.48 -20.69
CA GLU A 37 -1.30 -7.63 -20.65
C GLU A 37 -1.55 -8.10 -19.20
N LEU A 38 -0.51 -8.12 -18.36
CA LEU A 38 -0.65 -8.45 -16.95
C LEU A 38 -1.48 -7.39 -16.20
N ALA A 39 -1.24 -6.11 -16.46
CA ALA A 39 -2.03 -5.03 -15.85
C ALA A 39 -3.51 -5.13 -16.26
N LYS A 40 -3.79 -5.36 -17.56
CA LYS A 40 -5.15 -5.56 -18.07
C LYS A 40 -5.80 -6.82 -17.48
N GLY A 41 -5.04 -7.91 -17.35
CA GLY A 41 -5.51 -9.14 -16.70
C GLY A 41 -5.90 -8.91 -15.24
N ILE A 42 -5.05 -8.23 -14.48
CA ILE A 42 -5.35 -7.88 -13.08
C ILE A 42 -6.58 -6.97 -13.02
N ALA A 43 -6.68 -5.97 -13.92
CA ALA A 43 -7.85 -5.09 -14.00
C ALA A 43 -9.14 -5.88 -14.16
N SER A 44 -9.17 -6.84 -15.09
CA SER A 44 -10.38 -7.65 -15.33
C SER A 44 -10.77 -8.48 -14.13
N PHE A 45 -9.80 -9.08 -13.41
CA PHE A 45 -10.09 -9.81 -12.18
C PHE A 45 -10.60 -8.90 -11.06
N GLN A 46 -10.00 -7.70 -10.89
CA GLN A 46 -10.46 -6.74 -9.88
C GLN A 46 -11.88 -6.24 -10.14
N LEU A 47 -12.27 -6.02 -11.41
CA LEU A 47 -13.63 -5.67 -11.78
C LEU A 47 -14.62 -6.81 -11.48
N GLU A 48 -14.15 -8.07 -11.51
CA GLU A 48 -14.89 -9.26 -11.06
C GLU A 48 -14.81 -9.44 -9.52
N GLN A 49 -14.29 -8.45 -8.77
CA GLN A 49 -14.09 -8.49 -7.32
C GLN A 49 -13.17 -9.63 -6.84
N HIS A 50 -12.24 -10.03 -7.68
CA HIS A 50 -11.26 -11.07 -7.38
C HIS A 50 -9.83 -10.55 -7.52
N PHE A 51 -8.94 -10.94 -6.60
CA PHE A 51 -7.52 -10.58 -6.66
C PHE A 51 -6.71 -11.81 -7.08
N PRO A 52 -6.18 -11.82 -8.32
CA PRO A 52 -5.58 -13.00 -8.89
C PRO A 52 -4.21 -13.32 -8.26
N ASP A 53 -3.87 -14.60 -8.28
CA ASP A 53 -2.50 -15.07 -8.09
C ASP A 53 -1.76 -15.18 -9.44
N VAL A 54 -0.50 -15.63 -9.42
CA VAL A 54 0.29 -15.79 -10.65
C VAL A 54 -0.28 -16.84 -11.57
N LYS A 55 -0.83 -17.94 -11.03
CA LYS A 55 -1.38 -19.03 -11.82
C LYS A 55 -2.68 -18.61 -12.49
N ASP A 56 -3.54 -17.88 -11.79
CA ASP A 56 -4.77 -17.31 -12.34
C ASP A 56 -4.47 -16.40 -13.53
N LEU A 57 -3.48 -15.51 -13.38
CA LEU A 57 -3.04 -14.62 -14.45
C LEU A 57 -2.50 -15.40 -15.66
N ILE A 58 -1.66 -16.42 -15.42
CA ILE A 58 -1.11 -17.24 -16.51
C ILE A 58 -2.22 -18.00 -17.20
N LYS A 59 -3.13 -18.61 -16.46
CA LYS A 59 -4.26 -19.37 -17.01
C LYS A 59 -5.15 -18.50 -17.90
N LYS A 60 -5.50 -17.28 -17.44
CA LYS A 60 -6.37 -16.35 -18.20
C LYS A 60 -5.70 -15.77 -19.44
N LEU A 61 -4.40 -15.44 -19.37
CA LEU A 61 -3.70 -14.71 -20.43
C LEU A 61 -2.95 -15.62 -21.42
N TYR A 62 -2.44 -16.75 -20.96
CA TYR A 62 -1.52 -17.59 -21.73
C TYR A 62 -1.97 -19.05 -21.84
N GLY A 63 -3.07 -19.41 -21.21
CA GLY A 63 -3.62 -20.77 -21.22
C GLY A 63 -3.14 -21.64 -20.06
N GLU A 64 -3.86 -22.73 -19.83
CA GLU A 64 -3.65 -23.62 -18.69
C GLU A 64 -2.32 -24.39 -18.77
N GLU A 65 -1.86 -24.70 -19.97
CA GLU A 65 -0.60 -25.42 -20.19
C GLU A 65 0.61 -24.68 -19.59
N LYS A 66 0.64 -23.35 -19.71
CA LYS A 66 1.72 -22.50 -19.19
C LYS A 66 1.76 -22.42 -17.66
N THR A 67 0.69 -22.81 -16.97
CA THR A 67 0.66 -22.85 -15.50
C THR A 67 1.54 -23.93 -14.90
N ASN A 68 1.94 -24.91 -15.69
CA ASN A 68 2.80 -26.03 -15.27
C ASN A 68 4.27 -25.82 -15.65
N GLU A 69 4.63 -24.73 -16.31
CA GLU A 69 6.00 -24.39 -16.68
C GLU A 69 6.69 -23.54 -15.57
N PRO A 70 7.62 -24.09 -14.77
CA PRO A 70 8.22 -23.35 -13.66
C PRO A 70 9.02 -22.13 -14.10
N GLN A 71 9.66 -22.21 -15.28
CA GLN A 71 10.43 -21.10 -15.85
C GLN A 71 9.52 -19.93 -16.25
N PHE A 72 8.37 -20.23 -16.84
CA PHE A 72 7.39 -19.23 -17.23
C PHE A 72 6.77 -18.54 -16.00
N ILE A 73 6.41 -19.32 -14.97
CA ILE A 73 5.92 -18.78 -13.69
C ILE A 73 6.94 -17.80 -13.08
N ARG A 74 8.23 -18.20 -13.01
CA ARG A 74 9.30 -17.32 -12.49
C ARG A 74 9.48 -16.04 -13.31
N LYS A 75 9.35 -16.15 -14.66
CA LYS A 75 9.40 -14.98 -15.54
C LYS A 75 8.28 -14.00 -15.20
N ILE A 76 7.04 -14.46 -15.10
CA ILE A 76 5.88 -13.63 -14.75
C ILE A 76 6.03 -13.02 -13.36
N GLN A 77 6.46 -13.80 -12.36
CA GLN A 77 6.73 -13.27 -11.01
C GLN A 77 7.79 -12.15 -11.02
N THR A 78 8.83 -12.28 -11.85
CA THR A 78 9.87 -11.27 -11.98
C THR A 78 9.31 -9.98 -12.61
N ILE A 79 8.44 -10.11 -13.60
CA ILE A 79 7.78 -8.96 -14.23
C ILE A 79 6.86 -8.27 -13.22
N LEU A 80 6.03 -9.02 -12.48
CA LEU A 80 5.13 -8.49 -11.46
C LEU A 80 5.90 -7.76 -10.34
N LYS A 81 7.07 -8.29 -9.91
CA LYS A 81 7.95 -7.58 -8.96
C LYS A 81 8.51 -6.27 -9.52
N LYS A 82 8.80 -6.20 -10.83
CA LYS A 82 9.21 -4.94 -11.47
C LYS A 82 8.06 -3.94 -11.52
N MET A 83 6.85 -4.42 -11.82
CA MET A 83 5.64 -3.59 -11.84
C MET A 83 5.28 -3.06 -10.43
N ASP A 84 5.51 -3.84 -9.39
CA ASP A 84 5.36 -3.41 -7.99
C ASP A 84 6.34 -2.28 -7.64
N LYS A 85 7.62 -2.42 -8.00
CA LYS A 85 8.62 -1.35 -7.83
C LYS A 85 8.29 -0.05 -8.58
N SER A 86 7.56 -0.16 -9.68
CA SER A 86 7.13 0.97 -10.51
C SER A 86 5.74 1.50 -10.14
N ASN A 87 5.17 1.04 -9.02
CA ASN A 87 3.84 1.41 -8.51
C ASN A 87 2.67 1.16 -9.48
N VAL A 88 2.81 0.24 -10.42
CA VAL A 88 1.70 -0.20 -11.30
C VAL A 88 0.86 -1.25 -10.60
N VAL A 89 1.52 -2.20 -9.95
CA VAL A 89 0.91 -3.32 -9.23
C VAL A 89 1.28 -3.22 -7.76
N ARG A 90 0.38 -3.63 -6.90
CA ARG A 90 0.61 -3.78 -5.46
C ARG A 90 0.58 -5.27 -5.11
N ILE A 91 1.59 -5.73 -4.42
CA ILE A 91 1.64 -7.08 -3.86
C ILE A 91 0.84 -7.09 -2.55
N LEU A 92 -0.20 -7.92 -2.46
CA LEU A 92 -1.04 -8.00 -1.28
C LEU A 92 -0.32 -8.76 -0.15
N PRO A 93 -0.49 -8.33 1.11
CA PRO A 93 0.09 -9.04 2.25
C PRO A 93 -0.51 -10.43 2.38
N LYS A 94 0.35 -11.42 2.60
CA LYS A 94 -0.09 -12.79 2.90
C LYS A 94 -0.60 -12.88 4.33
N LYS A 95 -1.69 -13.61 4.56
CA LYS A 95 -2.16 -13.90 5.93
C LYS A 95 -1.29 -14.95 6.59
N LYS A 96 -0.86 -15.95 5.82
CA LYS A 96 -0.03 -17.08 6.26
C LYS A 96 1.15 -17.23 5.30
N PRO A 97 2.31 -17.75 5.75
CA PRO A 97 3.50 -17.93 4.90
C PRO A 97 3.24 -18.77 3.64
N TRP A 98 2.34 -19.74 3.74
CA TRP A 98 1.99 -20.66 2.64
C TRP A 98 0.88 -20.15 1.73
N ASP A 99 0.24 -19.01 2.05
CA ASP A 99 -0.77 -18.43 1.19
C ASP A 99 -0.18 -18.01 -0.17
N LEU A 100 -0.95 -18.16 -1.22
CA LEU A 100 -0.58 -17.70 -2.55
C LEU A 100 -0.44 -16.16 -2.56
N GLN A 101 0.56 -15.67 -3.28
CA GLN A 101 0.76 -14.25 -3.45
C GLN A 101 -0.27 -13.68 -4.41
N ARG A 102 -1.05 -12.71 -3.95
CA ARG A 102 -2.08 -12.05 -4.76
C ARG A 102 -1.64 -10.65 -5.16
N TYR A 103 -2.19 -10.17 -6.25
CA TYR A 103 -1.81 -8.92 -6.89
C TYR A 103 -3.02 -8.01 -7.10
N ALA A 104 -2.80 -6.71 -6.98
CA ALA A 104 -3.78 -5.69 -7.22
C ALA A 104 -3.17 -4.56 -8.05
N LEU A 105 -3.97 -3.84 -8.83
CA LEU A 105 -3.54 -2.59 -9.45
C LEU A 105 -3.55 -1.45 -8.43
N THR A 106 -2.64 -0.52 -8.59
CA THR A 106 -2.64 0.74 -7.84
C THR A 106 -3.65 1.74 -8.41
N SER A 107 -3.94 1.66 -9.70
CA SER A 107 -4.91 2.51 -10.39
C SER A 107 -5.36 1.84 -11.69
N PHE A 108 -6.55 2.20 -12.19
CA PHE A 108 -6.97 1.85 -13.55
C PHE A 108 -6.53 2.89 -14.60
N LYS A 109 -5.92 4.00 -14.15
CA LYS A 109 -5.51 5.12 -15.00
C LYS A 109 -4.04 5.44 -14.76
N PHE A 110 -3.23 5.31 -15.82
CA PHE A 110 -1.81 5.63 -15.77
C PHE A 110 -1.42 6.56 -16.93
N ILE A 111 -0.40 7.39 -16.69
CA ILE A 111 0.34 8.09 -17.73
C ILE A 111 1.67 7.36 -17.86
N ASP A 112 1.98 6.84 -19.07
CA ASP A 112 3.26 6.18 -19.32
C ASP A 112 4.41 7.20 -19.43
N VAL A 113 5.66 6.71 -19.59
CA VAL A 113 6.86 7.55 -19.69
C VAL A 113 6.79 8.51 -20.90
N ASP A 114 6.13 8.11 -21.96
CA ASP A 114 5.94 8.91 -23.19
C ASP A 114 4.72 9.86 -23.08
N LYS A 115 4.14 10.00 -21.89
CA LYS A 115 2.94 10.81 -21.61
C LYS A 115 1.68 10.34 -22.33
N ASN A 116 1.66 9.12 -22.82
CA ASN A 116 0.45 8.51 -23.36
C ASN A 116 -0.41 8.02 -22.19
N LEU A 117 -1.69 8.39 -22.22
CA LEU A 117 -2.63 7.93 -21.20
C LEU A 117 -2.97 6.47 -21.43
N VAL A 118 -2.76 5.63 -20.42
CA VAL A 118 -3.17 4.24 -20.41
C VAL A 118 -4.38 4.08 -19.49
N ILE A 119 -5.49 3.63 -20.05
CA ILE A 119 -6.72 3.32 -19.32
C ILE A 119 -6.94 1.81 -19.41
N LEU A 120 -6.92 1.12 -18.26
CA LEU A 120 -7.03 -0.33 -18.17
C LEU A 120 -8.47 -0.82 -18.05
N ALA A 121 -9.38 0.04 -17.59
CA ALA A 121 -10.81 -0.25 -17.51
C ALA A 121 -11.62 0.88 -18.16
N THR A 122 -12.74 0.55 -18.80
CA THR A 122 -13.63 1.56 -19.38
C THR A 122 -14.35 2.34 -18.27
N PRO A 123 -14.76 3.61 -18.52
CA PRO A 123 -15.54 4.38 -17.55
C PRO A 123 -16.79 3.67 -17.07
N GLN A 124 -17.50 2.99 -17.96
CA GLN A 124 -18.71 2.22 -17.64
C GLN A 124 -18.41 1.05 -16.69
N GLN A 125 -17.30 0.33 -16.91
CA GLN A 125 -16.88 -0.76 -16.02
C GLN A 125 -16.51 -0.23 -14.63
N ILE A 126 -15.89 0.94 -14.57
CA ILE A 126 -15.54 1.59 -13.29
C ILE A 126 -16.82 1.98 -12.53
N GLU A 127 -17.78 2.60 -13.21
CA GLU A 127 -19.07 3.01 -12.63
C GLU A 127 -19.85 1.80 -12.11
N GLN A 128 -20.01 0.76 -12.93
CA GLN A 128 -20.66 -0.48 -12.50
C GLN A 128 -20.00 -1.11 -11.27
N THR A 129 -18.68 -1.08 -11.20
CA THR A 129 -17.94 -1.63 -10.06
C THR A 129 -18.12 -0.75 -8.81
N GLN A 130 -18.18 0.57 -8.97
CA GLN A 130 -18.50 1.50 -7.89
C GLN A 130 -19.91 1.25 -7.35
N ASP A 131 -20.89 1.09 -8.23
CA ASP A 131 -22.27 0.80 -7.82
C ASP A 131 -22.36 -0.53 -7.05
N LEU A 132 -21.64 -1.55 -7.47
CA LEU A 132 -21.56 -2.83 -6.75
C LEU A 132 -20.88 -2.69 -5.38
N LEU A 133 -19.86 -1.85 -5.26
CA LEU A 133 -19.20 -1.56 -3.98
C LEU A 133 -20.13 -0.76 -3.04
N HIS A 134 -20.94 0.15 -3.58
CA HIS A 134 -21.87 0.96 -2.79
C HIS A 134 -23.19 0.26 -2.48
N SER A 135 -23.67 -0.62 -3.34
CA SER A 135 -24.98 -1.29 -3.19
C SER A 135 -25.00 -2.46 -2.22
N GLY A 136 -23.86 -2.98 -1.87
CA GLY A 136 -23.88 -4.08 -0.93
C GLY A 136 -22.56 -4.39 -0.30
N LEU A 137 -22.37 -4.21 0.99
CA LEU A 137 -21.41 -4.93 1.82
C LEU A 137 -20.23 -4.19 2.43
N ILE A 138 -20.12 -2.88 2.26
CA ILE A 138 -19.18 -2.15 3.12
C ILE A 138 -20.00 -1.50 4.24
N PRO A 139 -19.88 -1.93 5.50
CA PRO A 139 -20.40 -1.12 6.61
C PRO A 139 -19.71 0.24 6.53
N GLN A 140 -20.44 1.30 6.21
CA GLN A 140 -19.99 2.68 6.07
C GLN A 140 -19.30 3.25 7.34
N ASN A 141 -19.14 2.44 8.38
CA ASN A 141 -18.58 2.81 9.67
C ASN A 141 -17.30 2.03 10.04
N MET A 142 -16.49 1.61 9.06
CA MET A 142 -15.15 1.24 9.46
C MET A 142 -14.33 2.52 9.67
N PRO A 143 -13.86 2.80 10.92
CA PRO A 143 -12.90 3.86 11.14
C PRO A 143 -11.72 3.57 10.22
N THR A 144 -11.37 4.53 9.38
CA THR A 144 -10.13 4.48 8.60
C THR A 144 -9.02 4.15 9.59
N ALA A 145 -8.59 2.90 9.62
CA ALA A 145 -7.50 2.47 10.47
C ALA A 145 -6.26 3.19 9.96
N LYS A 146 -6.03 4.42 10.47
CA LYS A 146 -4.73 5.07 10.35
C LYS A 146 -3.71 4.03 10.79
N PRO A 147 -2.69 3.76 9.98
CA PRO A 147 -1.79 2.65 10.22
C PRO A 147 -1.28 2.75 11.65
N SER A 148 -1.41 1.68 12.42
CA SER A 148 -1.11 1.65 13.86
C SER A 148 0.33 2.05 14.18
N TYR A 149 1.23 2.00 13.18
CA TYR A 149 2.62 2.42 13.32
C TYR A 149 2.80 3.93 13.58
N ILE A 150 1.85 4.79 13.15
CA ILE A 150 1.91 6.23 13.46
C ILE A 150 1.62 6.44 14.96
N LYS A 151 0.63 5.73 15.50
CA LYS A 151 0.36 5.75 16.94
C LYS A 151 1.54 5.21 17.75
N ALA A 152 2.15 4.11 17.29
CA ALA A 152 3.35 3.55 17.93
C ALA A 152 4.53 4.53 17.89
N LYS A 153 4.80 5.20 16.78
CA LYS A 153 5.87 6.21 16.67
C LYS A 153 5.63 7.41 17.62
N ILE A 154 4.39 7.88 17.71
CA ILE A 154 4.02 8.97 18.63
C ILE A 154 4.24 8.52 20.08
N LEU A 155 3.83 7.31 20.43
CA LEU A 155 3.95 6.78 21.79
C LEU A 155 5.42 6.57 22.19
N ILE A 156 6.24 6.02 21.29
CA ILE A 156 7.68 5.84 21.50
C ILE A 156 8.37 7.19 21.66
N SER A 157 8.06 8.17 20.79
CA SER A 157 8.64 9.51 20.87
C SER A 157 8.25 10.24 22.16
N ALA A 158 6.99 10.08 22.60
CA ALA A 158 6.52 10.64 23.87
C ALA A 158 7.24 10.00 25.07
N PHE A 159 7.46 8.69 25.05
CA PHE A 159 8.15 7.96 26.09
C PHE A 159 9.62 8.39 26.22
N ILE A 160 10.34 8.50 25.11
CA ILE A 160 11.72 9.00 25.07
C ILE A 160 11.80 10.44 25.63
N MET A 161 10.83 11.29 25.29
CA MET A 161 10.75 12.66 25.77
C MET A 161 10.60 12.70 27.31
N VAL A 162 9.70 11.89 27.88
CA VAL A 162 9.48 11.83 29.33
C VAL A 162 10.75 11.38 30.07
N ILE A 163 11.43 10.34 29.54
CA ILE A 163 12.69 9.88 30.15
C ILE A 163 13.76 10.97 30.08
N SER A 164 13.88 11.66 28.93
CA SER A 164 14.87 12.75 28.79
C SER A 164 14.62 13.89 29.76
N TYR A 165 13.37 14.29 29.98
CA TYR A 165 13.03 15.31 30.99
C TYR A 165 13.29 14.84 32.40
N ALA A 166 13.02 13.57 32.72
CA ALA A 166 13.34 13.02 34.04
C ALA A 166 14.83 13.05 34.34
N VAL A 167 15.69 12.74 33.36
CA VAL A 167 17.16 12.83 33.50
C VAL A 167 17.62 14.28 33.69
N VAL A 168 17.04 15.24 32.97
CA VAL A 168 17.34 16.66 33.12
C VAL A 168 16.97 17.13 34.53
N LEU A 169 15.77 16.82 35.04
CA LEU A 169 15.32 17.15 36.36
C LEU A 169 16.22 16.53 37.44
N TRP A 170 16.57 15.25 37.28
CA TRP A 170 17.49 14.56 38.17
C TRP A 170 18.85 15.24 38.22
N SER A 171 19.38 15.68 37.06
CA SER A 171 20.67 16.39 36.98
C SER A 171 20.64 17.75 37.68
N LEU A 172 19.49 18.46 37.68
CA LEU A 172 19.31 19.75 38.32
C LEU A 172 19.21 19.63 39.88
N LEU A 173 18.77 18.48 40.37
CA LEU A 173 18.66 18.19 41.80
C LEU A 173 20.01 17.81 42.44
N GLN A 174 21.05 17.57 41.65
CA GLN A 174 22.39 17.27 42.16
C GLN A 174 23.13 18.55 42.50
N PRO A 175 23.92 18.56 43.60
CA PRO A 175 24.66 19.75 44.05
C PRO A 175 25.76 20.18 43.07
N ILE A 176 26.18 19.30 42.16
CA ILE A 176 27.13 19.60 41.08
C ILE A 176 26.55 19.14 39.76
N ILE A 177 26.20 20.11 38.89
CA ILE A 177 25.70 19.82 37.55
C ILE A 177 26.83 19.26 36.71
N LYS A 178 26.67 18.00 36.22
CA LYS A 178 27.63 17.38 35.29
C LYS A 178 27.24 17.70 33.85
N PRO A 179 27.94 18.63 33.17
CA PRO A 179 27.54 19.05 31.80
C PRO A 179 27.54 17.92 30.77
N ILE A 180 28.34 16.88 30.98
CA ILE A 180 28.41 15.70 30.13
C ILE A 180 27.07 14.93 30.08
N ILE A 181 26.28 14.94 31.15
CA ILE A 181 24.98 14.25 31.21
C ILE A 181 23.85 15.20 30.85
N PHE A 182 23.92 16.45 31.34
CA PHE A 182 22.87 17.45 31.15
C PHE A 182 22.70 17.85 29.65
N MET A 183 23.80 18.19 28.99
CA MET A 183 23.76 18.70 27.61
C MET A 183 23.15 17.72 26.62
N PRO A 184 23.57 16.42 26.52
CA PRO A 184 22.95 15.49 25.60
C PRO A 184 21.49 15.19 25.95
N ALA A 185 21.12 15.05 27.22
CA ALA A 185 19.73 14.81 27.62
C ALA A 185 18.81 15.97 27.25
N PHE A 186 19.27 17.21 27.43
CA PHE A 186 18.53 18.41 27.04
C PHE A 186 18.37 18.49 25.53
N SER A 187 19.42 18.23 24.74
CA SER A 187 19.37 18.22 23.26
C SER A 187 18.37 17.19 22.75
N ILE A 188 18.37 15.99 23.31
CA ILE A 188 17.41 14.92 22.93
C ILE A 188 15.98 15.35 23.26
N ALA A 189 15.72 15.96 24.42
CA ALA A 189 14.41 16.44 24.81
C ALA A 189 13.86 17.50 23.84
N VAL A 190 14.70 18.45 23.42
CA VAL A 190 14.33 19.48 22.44
C VAL A 190 14.01 18.89 21.08
N VAL A 191 14.86 17.99 20.56
CA VAL A 191 14.63 17.33 19.25
C VAL A 191 13.34 16.51 19.28
N CYS A 192 13.11 15.71 20.31
CA CYS A 192 11.87 14.93 20.46
C CYS A 192 10.63 15.82 20.53
N SER A 193 10.71 16.97 21.19
CA SER A 193 9.61 17.95 21.29
C SER A 193 9.26 18.53 19.91
N LEU A 194 10.26 18.87 19.09
CA LEU A 194 10.06 19.36 17.72
C LEU A 194 9.43 18.30 16.81
N ILE A 195 9.89 17.06 16.92
CA ILE A 195 9.34 15.93 16.14
C ILE A 195 7.88 15.70 16.52
N LEU A 196 7.53 15.69 17.81
CA LEU A 196 6.16 15.54 18.28
C LEU A 196 5.25 16.67 17.79
N GLY A 197 5.73 17.91 17.83
CA GLY A 197 5.01 19.07 17.30
C GLY A 197 4.68 18.91 15.81
N LYS A 198 5.67 18.49 15.01
CA LYS A 198 5.50 18.27 13.57
C LYS A 198 4.54 17.09 13.27
N LEU A 199 4.64 15.99 14.03
CA LEU A 199 3.75 14.83 13.87
C LEU A 199 2.30 15.17 14.24
N ARG A 200 2.09 15.99 15.27
CA ARG A 200 0.76 16.43 15.68
C ARG A 200 0.12 17.37 14.66
N ALA A 201 0.89 18.29 14.09
CA ALA A 201 0.42 19.17 13.01
C ALA A 201 0.02 18.39 11.74
N HIS A 202 0.72 17.30 11.44
CA HIS A 202 0.39 16.42 10.30
C HIS A 202 -0.80 15.51 10.56
N SER A 203 -1.16 15.28 11.82
CA SER A 203 -2.33 14.45 12.21
C SER A 203 -3.64 15.23 12.23
N GLN A 204 -3.60 16.56 12.17
CA GLN A 204 -4.78 17.43 12.17
C GLN A 204 -5.21 17.91 10.78
N LYS A 205 -4.41 17.62 9.76
CA LYS A 205 -4.78 17.77 8.34
C LYS A 205 -5.25 16.44 7.77
#